data_273c35062e3e3f1fce0b7dceac2b21d0
#
_entry.id   273c35062e3e3f1fce0b7dceac2b21d0
#
_cell.length_a   1.000
_cell.length_b   1.000
_cell.length_c   1.000
_cell.angle_alpha   90.00
_cell.angle_beta   90.00
_cell.angle_gamma   90.00
#
_symmetry.space_group_name_H-M   'P 1'
#
loop_
_entity.id
_entity.type
_entity.pdbx_description
1 polymer ?
#
loop_
_entity_poly.entity_id
_entity_poly.type
_entity_poly.pdbx_seq_one_letter_code
_entity_poly.pdbx_strand_id
1 'polypeptide(L)'
;MGLFDMFTQDIAIDLGTANTLIIHNNKIVIDQPSIVAIERSSGKPIAVGENAKHMQGKTHEDIKTIRPLKDGVIADFHASEHMIKEFIKQIPAIKGKLFQPTLKIVICIPSGITEVEKRAVRDSAQKVNAKEVRLIYEPMAAAIGVGIDVQKPEGNMIIDIGGGTTEIAVVALGGIVCDKSVKIAGDTFTNDIAYYLRTHHNLYI
;
A
#
# COMPACT_ATOMS: atom_id res chain seq x y z
N MET A 1 -11.28 -4.65 29.86
CA MET A 1 -10.90 -5.50 28.71
C MET A 1 -11.97 -6.56 28.58
N GLY A 2 -12.80 -6.48 27.54
CA GLY A 2 -13.87 -7.46 27.31
C GLY A 2 -13.30 -8.74 26.69
N LEU A 3 -13.97 -9.86 26.94
CA LEU A 3 -13.60 -11.18 26.39
C LEU A 3 -13.39 -11.16 24.87
N PHE A 4 -14.01 -10.21 24.18
CA PHE A 4 -13.90 -9.98 22.73
C PHE A 4 -12.60 -9.25 22.29
N ASP A 5 -11.88 -8.57 23.19
CA ASP A 5 -10.61 -7.91 22.85
C ASP A 5 -9.47 -8.94 22.67
N MET A 6 -9.60 -10.12 23.24
CA MET A 6 -8.63 -11.22 23.04
C MET A 6 -8.59 -11.78 21.61
N PHE A 7 -9.61 -11.49 20.79
CA PHE A 7 -9.71 -11.95 19.41
C PHE A 7 -9.49 -10.83 18.38
N THR A 8 -9.12 -9.63 18.81
CA THR A 8 -8.84 -8.50 17.92
C THR A 8 -7.34 -8.40 17.66
N GLN A 9 -6.95 -8.19 16.41
CA GLN A 9 -5.57 -7.98 16.00
C GLN A 9 -5.43 -6.58 15.40
N ASP A 10 -4.38 -5.87 15.81
CA ASP A 10 -4.04 -4.55 15.27
C ASP A 10 -3.01 -4.72 14.16
N ILE A 11 -3.29 -4.17 12.99
CA ILE A 11 -2.37 -4.16 11.85
C ILE A 11 -2.25 -2.76 11.27
N ALA A 12 -1.07 -2.43 10.77
CA ALA A 12 -0.86 -1.25 9.96
C ALA A 12 -0.52 -1.68 8.53
N ILE A 13 -1.08 -1.00 7.54
CA ILE A 13 -0.89 -1.27 6.13
C ILE A 13 -0.35 -0.01 5.46
N ASP A 14 0.80 -0.13 4.85
CA ASP A 14 1.27 0.81 3.84
C ASP A 14 0.89 0.26 2.47
N LEU A 15 -0.08 0.91 1.84
CA LEU A 15 -0.67 0.46 0.58
C LEU A 15 -0.03 1.21 -0.59
N GLY A 16 1.26 0.93 -0.84
CA GLY A 16 2.03 1.63 -1.85
C GLY A 16 1.78 1.17 -3.29
N THR A 17 2.05 2.05 -4.24
CA THR A 17 1.93 1.78 -5.69
C THR A 17 2.85 0.63 -6.15
N ALA A 18 4.07 0.57 -5.63
CA ALA A 18 5.03 -0.47 -5.98
C ALA A 18 4.94 -1.70 -5.08
N ASN A 19 4.96 -1.51 -3.77
CA ASN A 19 4.91 -2.55 -2.75
C ASN A 19 3.85 -2.25 -1.70
N THR A 20 3.29 -3.30 -1.13
CA THR A 20 2.42 -3.24 0.04
C THR A 20 3.16 -3.83 1.24
N LEU A 21 3.21 -3.08 2.33
CA LEU A 21 3.76 -3.53 3.62
C LEU A 21 2.64 -3.73 4.62
N ILE A 22 2.70 -4.81 5.41
CA ILE A 22 1.82 -4.98 6.57
C ILE A 22 2.67 -5.21 7.81
N ILE A 23 2.37 -4.42 8.84
CA ILE A 23 2.98 -4.48 10.15
C ILE A 23 1.98 -5.09 11.13
N HIS A 24 2.43 -6.07 11.90
CA HIS A 24 1.70 -6.68 12.99
C HIS A 24 2.65 -6.91 14.17
N ASN A 25 2.26 -6.50 15.38
CA ASN A 25 3.09 -6.60 16.59
C ASN A 25 4.50 -5.98 16.39
N ASN A 26 4.56 -4.77 15.82
CA ASN A 26 5.79 -4.01 15.54
C ASN A 26 6.80 -4.74 14.63
N LYS A 27 6.33 -5.68 13.82
CA LYS A 27 7.16 -6.39 12.83
C LYS A 27 6.51 -6.33 11.47
N ILE A 28 7.32 -6.16 10.45
CA ILE A 28 6.87 -6.32 9.06
C ILE A 28 6.59 -7.82 8.86
N VAL A 29 5.34 -8.14 8.56
CA VAL A 29 4.88 -9.52 8.34
C VAL A 29 4.55 -9.79 6.87
N ILE A 30 4.30 -8.74 6.09
CA ILE A 30 4.16 -8.76 4.64
C ILE A 30 5.00 -7.63 4.07
N ASP A 31 5.78 -7.93 3.06
CA ASP A 31 6.50 -7.01 2.17
C ASP A 31 6.42 -7.63 0.78
N GLN A 32 5.46 -7.18 0.00
CA GLN A 32 5.20 -7.79 -1.30
C GLN A 32 4.83 -6.76 -2.37
N PRO A 33 5.17 -7.03 -3.64
CA PRO A 33 4.76 -6.18 -4.75
C PRO A 33 3.25 -5.99 -4.82
N SER A 34 2.81 -4.77 -5.10
CA SER A 34 1.39 -4.44 -5.32
C SER A 34 0.96 -4.85 -6.74
N ILE A 35 0.93 -6.15 -6.99
CA ILE A 35 0.61 -6.74 -8.30
C ILE A 35 -0.43 -7.85 -8.11
N VAL A 36 -1.37 -7.94 -9.05
CA VAL A 36 -2.39 -8.99 -9.13
C VAL A 36 -2.35 -9.60 -10.53
N ALA A 37 -2.32 -10.92 -10.60
CA ALA A 37 -2.55 -11.65 -11.84
C ALA A 37 -4.03 -12.03 -11.93
N ILE A 38 -4.67 -11.73 -13.06
CA ILE A 38 -6.09 -11.99 -13.30
C ILE A 38 -6.28 -12.76 -14.60
N GLU A 39 -7.24 -13.65 -14.61
CA GLU A 39 -7.70 -14.33 -15.82
C GLU A 39 -8.52 -13.33 -16.66
N ARG A 40 -8.16 -13.17 -17.94
CA ARG A 40 -8.80 -12.16 -18.83
C ARG A 40 -10.25 -12.44 -19.11
N SER A 41 -10.60 -13.72 -19.28
CA SER A 41 -11.96 -14.16 -19.64
C SER A 41 -12.99 -13.93 -18.53
N SER A 42 -12.59 -14.20 -17.28
CA SER A 42 -13.48 -14.14 -16.12
C SER A 42 -13.25 -12.90 -15.24
N GLY A 43 -12.10 -12.21 -15.42
CA GLY A 43 -11.65 -11.16 -14.50
C GLY A 43 -11.24 -11.68 -13.11
N LYS A 44 -11.17 -13.01 -12.93
CA LYS A 44 -10.89 -13.62 -11.63
C LYS A 44 -9.42 -13.48 -11.26
N PRO A 45 -9.10 -12.97 -10.07
CA PRO A 45 -7.74 -12.96 -9.56
C PRO A 45 -7.25 -14.39 -9.29
N ILE A 46 -6.01 -14.68 -9.73
CA ILE A 46 -5.37 -16.01 -9.61
C ILE A 46 -4.09 -15.99 -8.78
N ALA A 47 -3.43 -14.85 -8.68
CA ALA A 47 -2.25 -14.67 -7.84
C ALA A 47 -2.09 -13.21 -7.40
N VAL A 48 -1.37 -12.99 -6.30
CA VAL A 48 -1.02 -11.66 -5.78
C VAL A 48 0.45 -11.60 -5.37
N GLY A 49 0.97 -10.39 -5.25
CA GLY A 49 2.31 -10.14 -4.72
C GLY A 49 3.41 -10.75 -5.58
N GLU A 50 4.40 -11.36 -4.93
CA GLU A 50 5.55 -11.97 -5.59
C GLU A 50 5.15 -13.04 -6.61
N ASN A 51 4.12 -13.84 -6.30
CA ASN A 51 3.62 -14.85 -7.25
C ASN A 51 3.07 -14.22 -8.53
N ALA A 52 2.36 -13.10 -8.43
CA ALA A 52 1.87 -12.35 -9.59
C ALA A 52 3.03 -11.68 -10.35
N LYS A 53 4.03 -11.14 -9.63
CA LYS A 53 5.23 -10.54 -10.23
C LYS A 53 6.01 -11.53 -11.07
N HIS A 54 6.17 -12.77 -10.59
CA HIS A 54 6.83 -13.84 -11.35
C HIS A 54 6.12 -14.18 -12.67
N MET A 55 4.82 -13.91 -12.75
CA MET A 55 4.02 -14.11 -13.95
C MET A 55 4.15 -12.96 -14.95
N GLN A 56 4.60 -11.78 -14.52
CA GLN A 56 4.67 -10.58 -15.36
C GLN A 56 5.58 -10.81 -16.57
N GLY A 57 5.07 -10.52 -17.77
CA GLY A 57 5.79 -10.72 -19.03
C GLY A 57 6.00 -12.18 -19.48
N LYS A 58 5.49 -13.16 -18.72
CA LYS A 58 5.68 -14.59 -18.98
C LYS A 58 4.37 -15.39 -19.03
N THR A 59 3.24 -14.70 -19.03
CA THR A 59 1.92 -15.34 -18.97
C THR A 59 1.39 -15.68 -20.34
N HIS A 60 0.56 -16.73 -20.39
CA HIS A 60 -0.31 -17.02 -21.53
C HIS A 60 -1.25 -15.82 -21.80
N GLU A 61 -1.78 -15.72 -23.00
CA GLU A 61 -2.67 -14.62 -23.43
C GLU A 61 -3.90 -14.44 -22.53
N ASP A 62 -4.38 -15.53 -21.91
CA ASP A 62 -5.52 -15.51 -20.99
C ASP A 62 -5.25 -14.88 -19.63
N ILE A 63 -4.00 -14.62 -19.28
CA ILE A 63 -3.60 -14.05 -17.99
C ILE A 63 -2.98 -12.68 -18.21
N LYS A 64 -3.41 -11.69 -17.44
CA LYS A 64 -2.74 -10.39 -17.36
C LYS A 64 -2.35 -10.06 -15.94
N THR A 65 -1.22 -9.40 -15.77
CA THR A 65 -0.82 -8.80 -14.50
C THR A 65 -1.19 -7.32 -14.50
N ILE A 66 -1.73 -6.85 -13.38
CA ILE A 66 -2.08 -5.44 -13.18
C ILE A 66 -1.51 -4.95 -11.86
N ARG A 67 -1.20 -3.66 -11.78
CA ARG A 67 -0.98 -2.95 -10.54
C ARG A 67 -2.31 -2.31 -10.13
N PRO A 68 -2.92 -2.74 -9.03
CA PRO A 68 -4.22 -2.21 -8.61
C PRO A 68 -4.15 -0.79 -8.05
N LEU A 69 -2.92 -0.33 -7.73
CA LEU A 69 -2.65 1.04 -7.28
C LEU A 69 -1.83 1.77 -8.35
N LYS A 70 -2.15 3.03 -8.54
CA LYS A 70 -1.44 3.94 -9.44
C LYS A 70 -1.39 5.33 -8.83
N ASP A 71 -0.21 5.95 -8.87
CA ASP A 71 -0.03 7.31 -8.37
C ASP A 71 -0.53 7.49 -6.91
N GLY A 72 -0.27 6.49 -6.05
CA GLY A 72 -0.67 6.48 -4.65
C GLY A 72 -2.15 6.18 -4.37
N VAL A 73 -2.98 5.93 -5.39
CA VAL A 73 -4.43 5.72 -5.23
C VAL A 73 -4.89 4.40 -5.83
N ILE A 74 -6.07 3.93 -5.40
CA ILE A 74 -6.70 2.72 -5.94
C ILE A 74 -7.21 3.01 -7.36
N ALA A 75 -6.61 2.35 -8.35
CA ALA A 75 -7.02 2.38 -9.75
C ALA A 75 -7.98 1.24 -10.11
N ASP A 76 -7.84 0.09 -9.43
CA ASP A 76 -8.74 -1.05 -9.57
C ASP A 76 -9.18 -1.53 -8.18
N PHE A 77 -10.45 -1.25 -7.84
CA PHE A 77 -11.02 -1.54 -6.53
C PHE A 77 -11.07 -3.05 -6.24
N HIS A 78 -11.54 -3.84 -7.19
CA HIS A 78 -11.69 -5.29 -6.99
C HIS A 78 -10.34 -6.00 -6.85
N ALA A 79 -9.37 -5.61 -7.66
CA ALA A 79 -8.03 -6.15 -7.55
C ALA A 79 -7.34 -5.74 -6.24
N SER A 80 -7.51 -4.48 -5.80
CA SER A 80 -6.99 -4.00 -4.51
C SER A 80 -7.59 -4.75 -3.33
N GLU A 81 -8.92 -4.88 -3.31
CA GLU A 81 -9.64 -5.64 -2.27
C GLU A 81 -9.13 -7.09 -2.19
N HIS A 82 -9.02 -7.75 -3.34
CA HIS A 82 -8.52 -9.13 -3.38
C HIS A 82 -7.08 -9.22 -2.88
N MET A 83 -6.20 -8.31 -3.31
CA MET A 83 -4.81 -8.26 -2.89
C MET A 83 -4.67 -8.08 -1.37
N ILE A 84 -5.36 -7.10 -0.80
CA ILE A 84 -5.36 -6.85 0.65
C ILE A 84 -5.85 -8.10 1.40
N LYS A 85 -6.93 -8.71 0.95
CA LYS A 85 -7.49 -9.93 1.55
C LYS A 85 -6.51 -11.09 1.54
N GLU A 86 -5.83 -11.33 0.41
CA GLU A 86 -4.86 -12.42 0.30
C GLU A 86 -3.60 -12.13 1.13
N PHE A 87 -3.14 -10.89 1.23
CA PHE A 87 -2.02 -10.53 2.10
C PHE A 87 -2.37 -10.70 3.58
N ILE A 88 -3.55 -10.28 4.01
CA ILE A 88 -4.01 -10.48 5.39
C ILE A 88 -4.08 -11.96 5.76
N LYS A 89 -4.53 -12.84 4.86
CA LYS A 89 -4.55 -14.29 5.08
C LYS A 89 -3.15 -14.90 5.29
N GLN A 90 -2.11 -14.27 4.77
CA GLN A 90 -0.72 -14.72 4.93
C GLN A 90 -0.11 -14.33 6.28
N ILE A 91 -0.72 -13.41 7.03
CA ILE A 91 -0.23 -12.98 8.34
C ILE A 91 -0.16 -14.18 9.29
N PRO A 92 0.99 -14.48 9.91
CA PRO A 92 1.16 -15.69 10.74
C PRO A 92 0.11 -15.83 11.86
N ALA A 93 -0.32 -14.71 12.43
CA ALA A 93 -1.34 -14.69 13.47
C ALA A 93 -2.76 -15.05 12.97
N ILE A 94 -2.99 -15.03 11.65
CA ILE A 94 -4.30 -15.26 11.00
C ILE A 94 -4.28 -16.57 10.18
N LYS A 95 -3.14 -16.89 9.59
CA LYS A 95 -2.95 -18.03 8.70
C LYS A 95 -3.39 -19.34 9.35
N GLY A 96 -4.27 -20.07 8.67
CA GLY A 96 -4.71 -21.42 9.11
C GLY A 96 -5.69 -21.44 10.28
N LYS A 97 -6.14 -20.30 10.81
CA LYS A 97 -7.16 -20.25 11.86
C LYS A 97 -8.55 -20.50 11.30
N LEU A 98 -9.30 -21.38 11.97
CA LEU A 98 -10.71 -21.67 11.63
C LEU A 98 -11.61 -20.44 11.87
N PHE A 99 -11.31 -19.67 12.93
CA PHE A 99 -11.96 -18.40 13.25
C PHE A 99 -11.00 -17.27 12.98
N GLN A 100 -11.31 -16.43 11.99
CA GLN A 100 -10.52 -15.25 11.70
C GLN A 100 -10.73 -14.19 12.79
N PRO A 101 -9.65 -13.62 13.35
CA PRO A 101 -9.78 -12.55 14.33
C PRO A 101 -10.40 -11.32 13.68
N THR A 102 -11.04 -10.51 14.50
CA THR A 102 -11.47 -9.16 14.11
C THR A 102 -10.24 -8.26 14.00
N LEU A 103 -10.21 -7.37 13.00
CA LEU A 103 -9.06 -6.51 12.75
C LEU A 103 -9.37 -5.06 13.11
N LYS A 104 -8.39 -4.37 13.69
CA LYS A 104 -8.28 -2.92 13.67
C LYS A 104 -7.14 -2.57 12.72
N ILE A 105 -7.45 -1.76 11.72
CA ILE A 105 -6.52 -1.48 10.64
C ILE A 105 -6.20 0.00 10.59
N VAL A 106 -4.91 0.35 10.56
CA VAL A 106 -4.42 1.68 10.19
C VAL A 106 -3.86 1.58 8.79
N ILE A 107 -4.26 2.47 7.89
CA ILE A 107 -3.79 2.48 6.49
C ILE A 107 -3.16 3.83 6.18
N CYS A 108 -1.95 3.81 5.61
CA CYS A 108 -1.29 4.99 5.08
C CYS A 108 -1.98 5.45 3.79
N ILE A 109 -2.12 6.75 3.63
CA ILE A 109 -2.71 7.39 2.45
C ILE A 109 -1.89 8.63 2.06
N PRO A 110 -1.80 8.94 0.76
CA PRO A 110 -1.16 10.17 0.30
C PRO A 110 -1.83 11.43 0.85
N SER A 111 -1.07 12.51 1.01
CA SER A 111 -1.61 13.78 1.51
C SER A 111 -2.60 14.42 0.53
N GLY A 112 -2.36 14.27 -0.77
CA GLY A 112 -3.20 14.82 -1.85
C GLY A 112 -4.44 13.99 -2.22
N ILE A 113 -4.80 12.96 -1.44
CA ILE A 113 -5.90 12.05 -1.73
C ILE A 113 -7.28 12.72 -1.61
N THR A 114 -8.19 12.44 -2.55
CA THR A 114 -9.57 12.92 -2.53
C THR A 114 -10.45 12.15 -1.53
N GLU A 115 -11.59 12.73 -1.13
CA GLU A 115 -12.54 12.06 -0.22
C GLU A 115 -13.15 10.78 -0.84
N VAL A 116 -13.30 10.73 -2.15
CA VAL A 116 -13.77 9.53 -2.87
C VAL A 116 -12.74 8.41 -2.77
N GLU A 117 -11.47 8.72 -2.98
CA GLU A 117 -10.36 7.76 -2.86
C GLU A 117 -10.17 7.29 -1.41
N LYS A 118 -10.26 8.19 -0.41
CA LYS A 118 -10.25 7.80 1.02
C LYS A 118 -11.37 6.81 1.34
N ARG A 119 -12.56 7.04 0.79
CA ARG A 119 -13.69 6.12 0.95
C ARG A 119 -13.38 4.77 0.31
N ALA A 120 -12.84 4.75 -0.91
CA ALA A 120 -12.47 3.50 -1.60
C ALA A 120 -11.46 2.67 -0.77
N VAL A 121 -10.46 3.31 -0.15
CA VAL A 121 -9.50 2.66 0.76
C VAL A 121 -10.22 2.05 1.98
N ARG A 122 -11.09 2.82 2.64
CA ARG A 122 -11.86 2.32 3.79
C ARG A 122 -12.76 1.14 3.42
N ASP A 123 -13.50 1.26 2.32
CA ASP A 123 -14.44 0.22 1.86
C ASP A 123 -13.69 -1.08 1.51
N SER A 124 -12.51 -0.99 0.89
CA SER A 124 -11.64 -2.14 0.62
C SER A 124 -11.19 -2.84 1.91
N ALA A 125 -10.79 -2.06 2.92
CA ALA A 125 -10.35 -2.60 4.20
C ALA A 125 -11.50 -3.17 5.05
N GLN A 126 -12.69 -2.59 5.00
CA GLN A 126 -13.85 -3.10 5.75
C GLN A 126 -14.27 -4.50 5.30
N LYS A 127 -14.06 -4.86 4.04
CA LYS A 127 -14.41 -6.18 3.49
C LYS A 127 -13.52 -7.33 3.98
N VAL A 128 -12.45 -7.03 4.71
CA VAL A 128 -11.53 -8.03 5.26
C VAL A 128 -11.71 -8.27 6.76
N ASN A 129 -12.94 -8.21 7.26
CA ASN A 129 -13.29 -8.38 8.67
C ASN A 129 -12.72 -7.30 9.61
N ALA A 130 -12.55 -6.07 9.10
CA ALA A 130 -12.10 -4.96 9.91
C ALA A 130 -13.27 -4.40 10.76
N LYS A 131 -13.09 -4.36 12.08
CA LYS A 131 -13.99 -3.70 13.03
C LYS A 131 -13.81 -2.18 12.99
N GLU A 132 -12.57 -1.75 12.76
CA GLU A 132 -12.20 -0.35 12.75
C GLU A 132 -11.13 -0.11 11.68
N VAL A 133 -11.31 0.93 10.86
CA VAL A 133 -10.33 1.37 9.88
C VAL A 133 -10.01 2.84 10.13
N ARG A 134 -8.75 3.12 10.42
CA ARG A 134 -8.19 4.47 10.55
C ARG A 134 -7.27 4.76 9.38
N LEU A 135 -7.27 6.00 8.92
CA LEU A 135 -6.34 6.48 7.90
C LEU A 135 -5.32 7.42 8.53
N ILE A 136 -4.07 7.30 8.10
CA ILE A 136 -2.98 8.21 8.46
C ILE A 136 -2.31 8.68 7.17
N TYR A 137 -1.91 9.94 7.12
CA TYR A 137 -1.16 10.45 5.98
C TYR A 137 0.27 9.88 5.96
N GLU A 138 0.75 9.50 4.78
CA GLU A 138 2.09 8.91 4.56
C GLU A 138 3.20 9.75 5.21
N PRO A 139 3.31 11.07 5.00
CA PRO A 139 4.37 11.85 5.64
C PRO A 139 4.27 11.92 7.16
N MET A 140 3.06 11.81 7.74
CA MET A 140 2.90 11.71 9.18
C MET A 140 3.37 10.35 9.70
N ALA A 141 3.02 9.27 9.00
CA ALA A 141 3.48 7.92 9.35
C ALA A 141 5.01 7.81 9.23
N ALA A 142 5.60 8.39 8.18
CA ALA A 142 7.03 8.44 7.97
C ALA A 142 7.74 9.22 9.11
N ALA A 143 7.23 10.40 9.50
CA ALA A 143 7.76 11.18 10.61
C ALA A 143 7.80 10.39 11.92
N ILE A 144 6.70 9.69 12.24
CA ILE A 144 6.60 8.82 13.42
C ILE A 144 7.59 7.65 13.30
N GLY A 145 7.69 7.05 12.13
CA GLY A 145 8.54 5.89 11.87
C GLY A 145 10.03 6.15 12.04
N VAL A 146 10.50 7.36 11.70
CA VAL A 146 11.89 7.79 11.92
C VAL A 146 12.14 8.37 13.32
N GLY A 147 11.13 8.35 14.21
CA GLY A 147 11.24 8.75 15.60
C GLY A 147 11.14 10.25 15.85
N ILE A 148 10.59 11.02 14.92
CA ILE A 148 10.31 12.44 15.14
C ILE A 148 9.14 12.57 16.12
N ASP A 149 9.32 13.42 17.16
CA ASP A 149 8.24 13.79 18.06
C ASP A 149 7.34 14.83 17.38
N VAL A 150 6.33 14.33 16.67
CA VAL A 150 5.40 15.14 15.90
C VAL A 150 4.53 16.09 16.73
N GLN A 151 4.48 15.91 18.08
CA GLN A 151 3.71 16.76 18.98
C GLN A 151 4.43 18.08 19.31
N LYS A 152 5.74 18.17 19.09
CA LYS A 152 6.51 19.36 19.37
C LYS A 152 6.13 20.53 18.45
N PRO A 153 6.28 21.79 18.93
CA PRO A 153 6.07 22.99 18.13
C PRO A 153 7.29 23.31 17.22
N GLU A 154 7.85 22.26 16.62
CA GLU A 154 9.01 22.33 15.73
C GLU A 154 8.61 21.79 14.37
N GLY A 155 8.80 22.60 13.32
CA GLY A 155 8.52 22.20 11.93
C GLY A 155 9.57 21.21 11.43
N ASN A 156 9.16 19.99 11.13
CA ASN A 156 10.00 18.97 10.51
C ASN A 156 9.51 18.71 9.09
N MET A 157 10.40 18.88 8.11
CA MET A 157 10.08 18.56 6.72
C MET A 157 10.38 17.10 6.43
N ILE A 158 9.37 16.42 5.92
CA ILE A 158 9.45 15.03 5.46
C ILE A 158 9.37 15.04 3.93
N ILE A 159 10.25 14.26 3.30
CA ILE A 159 10.19 13.97 1.87
C ILE A 159 10.14 12.45 1.76
N ASP A 160 8.99 11.93 1.34
CA ASP A 160 8.74 10.50 1.15
C ASP A 160 8.64 10.21 -0.34
N ILE A 161 9.58 9.41 -0.87
CA ILE A 161 9.66 9.07 -2.29
C ILE A 161 9.23 7.61 -2.46
N GLY A 162 7.98 7.42 -2.86
CA GLY A 162 7.41 6.11 -3.12
C GLY A 162 7.66 5.58 -4.54
N GLY A 163 6.83 4.62 -4.97
CA GLY A 163 6.85 4.13 -6.35
C GLY A 163 6.15 5.07 -7.33
N GLY A 164 4.96 5.56 -6.97
CA GLY A 164 4.11 6.39 -7.85
C GLY A 164 4.08 7.88 -7.49
N THR A 165 4.30 8.22 -6.22
CA THR A 165 4.21 9.60 -5.69
C THR A 165 5.43 9.95 -4.86
N THR A 166 5.75 11.25 -4.82
CA THR A 166 6.64 11.87 -3.84
C THR A 166 5.80 12.82 -2.99
N GLU A 167 5.75 12.55 -1.69
CA GLU A 167 5.06 13.35 -0.70
C GLU A 167 6.05 14.26 0.01
N ILE A 168 5.78 15.56 0.05
CA ILE A 168 6.58 16.55 0.75
C ILE A 168 5.67 17.23 1.75
N ALA A 169 5.99 17.17 3.04
CA ALA A 169 5.17 17.79 4.07
C ALA A 169 6.00 18.39 5.20
N VAL A 170 5.50 19.44 5.81
CA VAL A 170 6.00 19.95 7.09
C VAL A 170 5.04 19.54 8.19
N VAL A 171 5.56 18.84 9.18
CA VAL A 171 4.80 18.29 10.31
C VAL A 171 5.19 19.02 11.59
N ALA A 172 4.20 19.49 12.35
CA ALA A 172 4.38 20.09 13.68
C ALA A 172 3.07 20.01 14.47
N LEU A 173 3.14 19.99 15.81
CA LEU A 173 1.98 20.03 16.72
C LEU A 173 0.92 18.95 16.40
N GLY A 174 1.37 17.77 16.01
CA GLY A 174 0.50 16.63 15.69
C GLY A 174 -0.27 16.74 14.38
N GLY A 175 0.06 17.74 13.52
CA GLY A 175 -0.61 17.98 12.25
C GLY A 175 0.34 18.24 11.08
N ILE A 176 -0.20 18.19 9.88
CA ILE A 176 0.49 18.64 8.66
C ILE A 176 0.23 20.14 8.52
N VAL A 177 1.30 20.93 8.52
CA VAL A 177 1.24 22.39 8.40
C VAL A 177 1.06 22.80 6.94
N CYS A 178 1.83 22.16 6.06
CA CYS A 178 1.70 22.28 4.61
C CYS A 178 2.21 21.01 3.95
N ASP A 179 1.69 20.70 2.77
CA ASP A 179 2.09 19.54 2.01
C ASP A 179 2.03 19.79 0.50
N LYS A 180 2.73 18.92 -0.22
CA LYS A 180 2.71 18.83 -1.67
C LYS A 180 2.93 17.39 -2.09
N SER A 181 2.00 16.86 -2.87
CA SER A 181 2.14 15.57 -3.55
C SER A 181 2.48 15.79 -5.02
N VAL A 182 3.45 15.06 -5.54
CA VAL A 182 3.82 15.06 -6.97
C VAL A 182 3.88 13.62 -7.50
N LYS A 183 3.41 13.43 -8.74
CA LYS A 183 3.39 12.12 -9.42
C LYS A 183 4.71 11.86 -10.18
N ILE A 184 5.83 12.14 -9.53
CA ILE A 184 7.19 11.86 -10.01
C ILE A 184 7.88 11.10 -8.88
N ALA A 185 8.21 9.84 -9.11
CA ALA A 185 8.75 8.94 -8.10
C ALA A 185 9.48 7.76 -8.74
N GLY A 186 9.68 6.66 -8.03
CA GLY A 186 10.47 5.52 -8.44
C GLY A 186 10.13 4.95 -9.82
N ASP A 187 8.84 4.83 -10.15
CA ASP A 187 8.42 4.34 -11.47
C ASP A 187 8.85 5.29 -12.61
N THR A 188 8.79 6.61 -12.39
CA THR A 188 9.29 7.62 -13.35
C THR A 188 10.80 7.47 -13.52
N PHE A 189 11.56 7.38 -12.41
CA PHE A 189 13.01 7.23 -12.46
C PHE A 189 13.43 5.95 -13.19
N THR A 190 12.75 4.84 -12.94
CA THR A 190 12.99 3.58 -13.65
C THR A 190 12.75 3.70 -15.15
N ASN A 191 11.65 4.36 -15.55
CA ASN A 191 11.34 4.58 -16.96
C ASN A 191 12.38 5.50 -17.65
N ASP A 192 12.85 6.54 -16.96
CA ASP A 192 13.86 7.45 -17.46
C ASP A 192 15.20 6.75 -17.65
N ILE A 193 15.59 5.88 -16.71
CA ILE A 193 16.80 5.04 -16.83
C ILE A 193 16.67 4.10 -18.05
N ALA A 194 15.55 3.39 -18.16
CA ALA A 194 15.30 2.49 -19.29
C ALA A 194 15.31 3.23 -20.63
N TYR A 195 14.70 4.42 -20.68
CA TYR A 195 14.70 5.28 -21.87
C TYR A 195 16.14 5.72 -22.22
N TYR A 196 16.92 6.16 -21.24
CA TYR A 196 18.31 6.57 -21.45
C TYR A 196 19.16 5.42 -22.01
N LEU A 197 19.09 4.23 -21.41
CA LEU A 197 19.82 3.04 -21.87
C LEU A 197 19.44 2.66 -23.29
N ARG A 198 18.15 2.72 -23.63
CA ARG A 198 17.68 2.43 -24.97
C ARG A 198 18.20 3.43 -26.01
N THR A 199 18.13 4.73 -25.71
CA THR A 199 18.47 5.79 -26.67
C THR A 199 19.96 6.03 -26.84
N HIS A 200 20.77 5.85 -25.78
CA HIS A 200 22.20 6.16 -25.82
C HIS A 200 23.07 4.91 -25.96
N HIS A 201 22.57 3.76 -25.55
CA HIS A 201 23.34 2.51 -25.53
C HIS A 201 22.69 1.37 -26.32
N ASN A 202 21.52 1.59 -26.93
CA ASN A 202 20.71 0.56 -27.62
C ASN A 202 20.48 -0.69 -26.77
N LEU A 203 20.34 -0.50 -25.45
CA LEU A 203 20.06 -1.56 -24.49
C LEU A 203 18.58 -1.53 -24.09
N TYR A 204 17.95 -2.69 -24.13
CA TYR A 204 16.57 -2.89 -23.66
C TYR A 204 16.61 -3.64 -22.32
N ILE A 205 16.03 -3.04 -21.28
CA ILE A 205 15.91 -3.60 -19.95
C ILE A 205 14.45 -3.67 -19.52
#